data_a7ef15f1d96d94f120dd1006e15aaf96
#
_entry.id   a7ef15f1d96d94f120dd1006e15aaf96
#
_cell.length_a   1.000
_cell.length_b   1.000
_cell.length_c   1.000
_cell.angle_alpha   90.00
_cell.angle_beta   90.00
_cell.angle_gamma   90.00
#
_symmetry.space_group_name_H-M   'P 1'
#
loop_
_entity.id
_entity.type
_entity.pdbx_description
1 polymer ?
#
loop_
_entity_poly.entity_id
_entity_poly.type
_entity_poly.pdbx_seq_one_letter_code
_entity_poly.pdbx_strand_id
1 'polypeptide(L)'
;VAGFVTAAAAFAEDTKKDFAGEIYVAGVVHEECFEGVAAREISNFVKPDYVVIGEASQLNIKIGQRGRGEIVLETFGKPCHSANPEKGINAVYKMAKVIEAIRTLEPTHHPVLGDGILELTDIKSAPYPGASVVPEYCRATYDRRLLVGETKESVLAPIQELLDKLMAEDPQLKAKVSYA
;
A
#
# COMPACT_ATOMS: atom_id res chain seq x y z
N VAL A 1 1.80 -15.89 18.12
CA VAL A 1 2.06 -15.51 19.53
C VAL A 1 2.33 -16.74 20.38
N ALA A 2 1.43 -17.76 20.41
CA ALA A 2 1.60 -18.94 21.29
C ALA A 2 2.96 -19.62 21.11
N GLY A 3 3.42 -19.87 19.87
CA GLY A 3 4.72 -20.49 19.60
C GLY A 3 5.89 -19.73 20.21
N PHE A 4 5.91 -18.41 20.15
CA PHE A 4 6.98 -17.60 20.78
C PHE A 4 6.96 -17.68 22.30
N VAL A 5 5.78 -17.63 22.91
CA VAL A 5 5.64 -17.77 24.37
C VAL A 5 6.12 -19.14 24.83
N THR A 6 5.71 -20.22 24.13
CA THR A 6 6.15 -21.57 24.46
C THR A 6 7.65 -21.76 24.27
N ALA A 7 8.22 -21.26 23.17
CA ALA A 7 9.66 -21.34 22.90
C ALA A 7 10.49 -20.59 23.95
N ALA A 8 10.07 -19.38 24.32
CA ALA A 8 10.75 -18.61 25.36
C ALA A 8 10.65 -19.29 26.74
N ALA A 9 9.50 -19.88 27.07
CA ALA A 9 9.33 -20.63 28.33
C ALA A 9 10.23 -21.87 28.35
N ALA A 10 10.24 -22.67 27.28
CA ALA A 10 11.11 -23.85 27.18
C ALA A 10 12.59 -23.48 27.28
N PHE A 11 13.02 -22.40 26.57
CA PHE A 11 14.40 -21.93 26.68
C PHE A 11 14.77 -21.50 28.11
N ALA A 12 13.86 -20.81 28.80
CA ALA A 12 14.07 -20.39 30.17
C ALA A 12 14.18 -21.60 31.15
N GLU A 13 13.43 -22.66 30.87
CA GLU A 13 13.49 -23.92 31.61
C GLU A 13 14.81 -24.65 31.36
N ASP A 14 15.16 -24.86 30.09
CA ASP A 14 16.38 -25.56 29.67
C ASP A 14 17.66 -24.89 30.19
N THR A 15 17.69 -23.58 30.17
CA THR A 15 18.83 -22.80 30.68
C THR A 15 18.77 -22.54 32.19
N LYS A 16 17.70 -22.95 32.86
CA LYS A 16 17.42 -22.61 34.28
C LYS A 16 17.47 -21.11 34.54
N LYS A 17 17.10 -20.32 33.52
CA LYS A 17 17.23 -18.85 33.48
C LYS A 17 18.66 -18.31 33.60
N ASP A 18 19.64 -19.17 33.36
CA ASP A 18 21.05 -18.79 33.36
C ASP A 18 21.52 -18.56 31.92
N PHE A 19 21.34 -17.33 31.43
CA PHE A 19 21.83 -16.86 30.13
C PHE A 19 22.09 -15.35 30.18
N ALA A 20 22.99 -14.89 29.32
CA ALA A 20 23.34 -13.48 29.21
C ALA A 20 22.30 -12.75 28.37
N GLY A 21 21.67 -11.72 28.93
CA GLY A 21 20.67 -10.87 28.24
C GLY A 21 19.24 -11.08 28.69
N GLU A 22 18.33 -10.57 27.91
CA GLU A 22 16.88 -10.57 28.18
C GLU A 22 16.12 -10.98 26.92
N ILE A 23 15.02 -11.72 27.10
CA ILE A 23 14.11 -12.12 26.01
C ILE A 23 12.74 -11.54 26.29
N TYR A 24 12.26 -10.74 25.36
CA TYR A 24 10.94 -10.15 25.39
C TYR A 24 10.05 -10.81 24.34
N VAL A 25 8.88 -11.29 24.72
CA VAL A 25 7.86 -11.76 23.81
C VAL A 25 6.76 -10.72 23.73
N ALA A 26 6.64 -10.07 22.59
CA ALA A 26 5.67 -9.01 22.36
C ALA A 26 4.49 -9.51 21.53
N GLY A 27 3.28 -9.32 22.03
CA GLY A 27 2.04 -9.47 21.27
C GLY A 27 1.46 -8.09 21.01
N VAL A 28 1.46 -7.65 19.76
CA VAL A 28 0.93 -6.33 19.39
C VAL A 28 -0.56 -6.42 19.04
N VAL A 29 -1.29 -5.31 19.27
CA VAL A 29 -2.69 -5.15 18.92
C VAL A 29 -2.81 -4.31 17.64
N HIS A 30 -3.89 -4.54 16.87
CA HIS A 30 -4.20 -3.79 15.66
C HIS A 30 -3.06 -3.77 14.62
N GLU A 31 -2.27 -4.84 14.52
CA GLU A 31 -1.17 -4.91 13.57
C GLU A 31 -1.66 -4.71 12.13
N GLU A 32 -2.73 -5.40 11.73
CA GLU A 32 -3.34 -5.35 10.39
C GLU A 32 -3.97 -3.98 10.02
N CYS A 33 -4.21 -3.12 11.02
CA CYS A 33 -4.82 -1.80 10.81
C CYS A 33 -3.81 -0.65 10.90
N PHE A 34 -2.82 -0.80 11.78
CA PHE A 34 -1.85 0.26 12.14
C PHE A 34 -0.44 -0.31 12.20
N GLU A 35 0.03 -0.80 11.06
CA GLU A 35 1.33 -1.46 10.90
C GLU A 35 2.47 -0.69 11.58
N GLY A 36 3.15 -1.37 12.50
CA GLY A 36 4.33 -0.85 13.18
C GLY A 36 4.09 0.15 14.32
N VAL A 37 2.90 0.69 14.52
CA VAL A 37 2.65 1.71 15.58
C VAL A 37 2.92 1.13 16.97
N ALA A 38 2.28 0.00 17.31
CA ALA A 38 2.50 -0.65 18.61
C ALA A 38 3.93 -1.19 18.74
N ALA A 39 4.48 -1.77 17.68
CA ALA A 39 5.86 -2.28 17.66
C ALA A 39 6.88 -1.17 17.90
N ARG A 40 6.66 0.04 17.40
CA ARG A 40 7.52 1.21 17.64
C ARG A 40 7.60 1.57 19.12
N GLU A 41 6.45 1.61 19.80
CA GLU A 41 6.42 1.92 21.24
C GLU A 41 7.14 0.85 22.05
N ILE A 42 6.94 -0.42 21.72
CA ILE A 42 7.65 -1.54 22.37
C ILE A 42 9.16 -1.44 22.12
N SER A 43 9.57 -1.19 20.88
CA SER A 43 10.96 -1.05 20.49
C SER A 43 11.64 0.13 21.21
N ASN A 44 10.97 1.25 21.34
CA ASN A 44 11.46 2.41 22.08
C ASN A 44 11.66 2.12 23.56
N PHE A 45 10.80 1.31 24.16
CA PHE A 45 10.89 0.92 25.55
C PHE A 45 11.97 -0.13 25.79
N VAL A 46 11.97 -1.21 25.00
CA VAL A 46 12.88 -2.36 25.17
C VAL A 46 14.27 -2.07 24.61
N LYS A 47 14.38 -1.32 23.52
CA LYS A 47 15.62 -1.04 22.75
C LYS A 47 16.38 -2.33 22.41
N PRO A 48 15.76 -3.26 21.68
CA PRO A 48 16.33 -4.58 21.43
C PRO A 48 17.56 -4.50 20.53
N ASP A 49 18.55 -5.36 20.75
CA ASP A 49 19.68 -5.56 19.84
C ASP A 49 19.27 -6.39 18.62
N TYR A 50 18.34 -7.31 18.79
CA TYR A 50 17.81 -8.19 17.75
C TYR A 50 16.30 -8.30 17.83
N VAL A 51 15.66 -8.45 16.68
CA VAL A 51 14.19 -8.62 16.57
C VAL A 51 13.88 -9.82 15.69
N VAL A 52 13.02 -10.70 16.17
CA VAL A 52 12.44 -11.81 15.39
C VAL A 52 10.95 -11.56 15.23
N ILE A 53 10.48 -11.47 13.99
CA ILE A 53 9.07 -11.24 13.65
C ILE A 53 8.44 -12.57 13.22
N GLY A 54 7.33 -12.94 13.86
CA GLY A 54 6.64 -14.21 13.64
C GLY A 54 5.55 -14.08 12.58
N GLU A 55 5.98 -14.04 11.33
CA GLU A 55 5.09 -14.03 10.17
C GLU A 55 5.10 -15.35 9.42
N ALA A 56 4.09 -15.57 8.56
CA ALA A 56 4.02 -16.73 7.69
C ALA A 56 5.14 -16.71 6.67
N SER A 57 6.10 -17.62 6.79
CA SER A 57 7.31 -17.67 5.96
C SER A 57 7.57 -19.06 5.35
N GLN A 58 6.61 -20.00 5.49
CA GLN A 58 6.80 -21.41 5.10
C GLN A 58 8.04 -22.03 5.78
N LEU A 59 8.28 -21.69 7.05
CA LEU A 59 9.45 -22.08 7.85
C LEU A 59 10.80 -21.61 7.29
N ASN A 60 10.81 -20.64 6.40
CA ASN A 60 12.04 -19.99 5.93
C ASN A 60 12.32 -18.73 6.73
N ILE A 61 13.62 -18.43 6.91
CA ILE A 61 14.06 -17.16 7.47
C ILE A 61 13.96 -16.10 6.36
N LYS A 62 13.21 -15.03 6.60
CA LYS A 62 13.17 -13.84 5.76
C LYS A 62 14.12 -12.80 6.31
N ILE A 63 15.00 -12.28 5.47
CA ILE A 63 16.08 -11.34 5.86
C ILE A 63 15.80 -9.91 5.44
N GLY A 64 14.66 -9.65 4.83
CA GLY A 64 14.21 -8.34 4.38
C GLY A 64 12.76 -8.35 3.99
N GLN A 65 12.16 -7.16 3.94
CA GLN A 65 10.78 -6.96 3.53
C GLN A 65 10.64 -5.66 2.73
N ARG A 66 9.63 -5.60 1.88
CA ARG A 66 9.22 -4.36 1.21
C ARG A 66 8.46 -3.47 2.19
N GLY A 67 8.59 -2.17 2.02
CA GLY A 67 7.69 -1.22 2.67
C GLY A 67 6.29 -1.25 2.04
N ARG A 68 5.33 -0.56 2.66
CA ARG A 68 3.98 -0.39 2.15
C ARG A 68 3.62 1.08 2.09
N GLY A 69 2.94 1.47 1.03
CA GLY A 69 2.33 2.78 0.85
C GLY A 69 1.01 2.64 0.11
N GLU A 70 0.14 3.62 0.27
CA GLU A 70 -1.10 3.70 -0.47
C GLU A 70 -1.04 4.87 -1.44
N ILE A 71 -1.30 4.61 -2.72
CA ILE A 71 -1.40 5.62 -3.77
C ILE A 71 -2.86 5.79 -4.14
N VAL A 72 -3.31 7.03 -4.12
CA VAL A 72 -4.68 7.40 -4.48
C VAL A 72 -4.68 8.12 -5.81
N LEU A 73 -5.50 7.64 -6.72
CA LEU A 73 -5.81 8.27 -7.99
C LEU A 73 -7.24 8.78 -7.98
N GLU A 74 -7.41 9.96 -8.51
CA GLU A 74 -8.71 10.61 -8.62
C GLU A 74 -8.90 11.12 -10.04
N THR A 75 -10.08 10.89 -10.60
CA THR A 75 -10.48 11.49 -11.87
C THR A 75 -11.76 12.27 -11.70
N PHE A 76 -11.84 13.38 -12.43
CA PHE A 76 -12.96 14.34 -12.35
C PHE A 76 -13.63 14.45 -13.70
N GLY A 77 -14.95 14.41 -13.68
CA GLY A 77 -15.80 14.50 -14.84
C GLY A 77 -16.83 15.62 -14.73
N LYS A 78 -17.91 15.47 -15.50
CA LYS A 78 -19.07 16.37 -15.48
C LYS A 78 -20.34 15.53 -15.44
N PRO A 79 -21.20 15.70 -14.42
CA PRO A 79 -22.41 14.92 -14.32
C PRO A 79 -23.43 15.33 -15.36
N CYS A 80 -24.25 14.37 -15.80
CA CYS A 80 -25.44 14.57 -16.59
C CYS A 80 -26.39 13.37 -16.46
N HIS A 81 -27.58 13.48 -16.99
CA HIS A 81 -28.47 12.33 -17.06
C HIS A 81 -27.92 11.28 -18.03
N SER A 82 -27.93 10.01 -17.65
CA SER A 82 -27.34 8.90 -18.42
C SER A 82 -28.00 8.69 -19.82
N ALA A 83 -29.20 9.21 -20.04
CA ALA A 83 -29.85 9.21 -21.35
C ALA A 83 -29.26 10.23 -22.36
N ASN A 84 -28.43 11.18 -21.89
CA ASN A 84 -27.75 12.20 -22.70
C ASN A 84 -26.26 12.26 -22.36
N PRO A 85 -25.52 11.16 -22.53
CA PRO A 85 -24.14 11.06 -22.03
C PRO A 85 -23.18 12.06 -22.69
N GLU A 86 -23.49 12.54 -23.88
CA GLU A 86 -22.73 13.53 -24.64
C GLU A 86 -22.67 14.93 -23.95
N LYS A 87 -23.55 15.19 -22.98
CA LYS A 87 -23.58 16.45 -22.21
C LYS A 87 -22.67 16.41 -20.98
N GLY A 88 -22.16 15.23 -20.64
CA GLY A 88 -21.30 15.00 -19.49
C GLY A 88 -19.90 14.53 -19.84
N ILE A 89 -19.12 14.26 -18.79
CA ILE A 89 -17.82 13.61 -18.88
C ILE A 89 -17.81 12.54 -17.81
N ASN A 90 -17.71 11.28 -18.23
CA ASN A 90 -17.74 10.15 -17.30
C ASN A 90 -16.37 9.96 -16.64
N ALA A 91 -16.27 10.23 -15.33
CA ALA A 91 -15.06 10.08 -14.56
C ALA A 91 -14.57 8.61 -14.49
N VAL A 92 -15.48 7.63 -14.54
CA VAL A 92 -15.10 6.20 -14.53
C VAL A 92 -14.41 5.81 -15.84
N TYR A 93 -14.87 6.30 -16.99
CA TYR A 93 -14.19 6.06 -18.27
C TYR A 93 -12.81 6.73 -18.31
N LYS A 94 -12.68 7.91 -17.71
CA LYS A 94 -11.38 8.57 -17.58
C LYS A 94 -10.45 7.78 -16.65
N MET A 95 -10.97 7.24 -15.53
CA MET A 95 -10.21 6.37 -14.64
C MET A 95 -9.77 5.08 -15.33
N ALA A 96 -10.61 4.43 -16.10
CA ALA A 96 -10.25 3.23 -16.86
C ALA A 96 -9.04 3.48 -17.79
N LYS A 97 -9.02 4.62 -18.48
CA LYS A 97 -7.88 5.02 -19.32
C LYS A 97 -6.60 5.21 -18.51
N VAL A 98 -6.70 5.82 -17.33
CA VAL A 98 -5.56 6.00 -16.41
C VAL A 98 -5.05 4.66 -15.88
N ILE A 99 -5.94 3.75 -15.47
CA ILE A 99 -5.59 2.42 -14.98
C ILE A 99 -4.81 1.63 -16.04
N GLU A 100 -5.30 1.59 -17.29
CA GLU A 100 -4.62 0.89 -18.39
C GLU A 100 -3.22 1.49 -18.66
N ALA A 101 -3.09 2.80 -18.58
CA ALA A 101 -1.79 3.44 -18.74
C ALA A 101 -0.82 3.12 -17.59
N ILE A 102 -1.29 3.12 -16.35
CA ILE A 102 -0.46 2.76 -15.17
C ILE A 102 0.08 1.33 -15.28
N ARG A 103 -0.68 0.40 -15.85
CA ARG A 103 -0.23 -0.98 -16.06
C ARG A 103 0.97 -1.10 -17.01
N THR A 104 1.30 -0.05 -17.75
CA THR A 104 2.49 -0.01 -18.61
C THR A 104 3.76 0.50 -17.92
N LEU A 105 3.65 0.96 -16.66
CA LEU A 105 4.81 1.40 -15.90
C LEU A 105 5.67 0.20 -15.50
N GLU A 106 6.95 0.28 -15.84
CA GLU A 106 7.93 -0.74 -15.45
C GLU A 106 8.25 -0.62 -13.96
N PRO A 107 8.23 -1.73 -13.21
CA PRO A 107 8.56 -1.72 -11.81
C PRO A 107 10.05 -1.49 -11.58
N THR A 108 10.40 -0.82 -10.49
CA THR A 108 11.78 -0.78 -9.98
C THR A 108 12.17 -2.16 -9.45
N HIS A 109 13.46 -2.52 -9.55
CA HIS A 109 13.98 -3.82 -9.12
C HIS A 109 15.02 -3.68 -8.01
N HIS A 110 14.98 -4.58 -7.04
CA HIS A 110 15.98 -4.70 -5.99
C HIS A 110 16.52 -6.13 -5.94
N PRO A 111 17.86 -6.35 -5.88
CA PRO A 111 18.45 -7.68 -6.04
C PRO A 111 18.05 -8.71 -4.97
N VAL A 112 17.65 -8.25 -3.78
CA VAL A 112 17.21 -9.11 -2.68
C VAL A 112 15.69 -9.16 -2.56
N LEU A 113 15.01 -8.01 -2.76
CA LEU A 113 13.56 -7.88 -2.55
C LEU A 113 12.73 -8.16 -3.83
N GLY A 114 13.39 -8.24 -4.99
CA GLY A 114 12.71 -8.34 -6.28
C GLY A 114 12.04 -7.05 -6.70
N ASP A 115 10.97 -7.14 -7.49
CA ASP A 115 10.31 -5.98 -8.06
C ASP A 115 9.42 -5.23 -7.07
N GLY A 116 9.36 -3.92 -7.22
CA GLY A 116 8.34 -3.10 -6.59
C GLY A 116 6.96 -3.48 -7.12
N ILE A 117 5.92 -3.32 -6.30
CA ILE A 117 4.55 -3.68 -6.67
C ILE A 117 3.68 -2.43 -6.62
N LEU A 118 2.85 -2.24 -7.63
CA LEU A 118 1.81 -1.23 -7.66
C LEU A 118 0.52 -1.91 -8.13
N GLU A 119 -0.35 -2.32 -7.20
CA GLU A 119 -1.54 -3.11 -7.49
C GLU A 119 -2.81 -2.35 -7.15
N LEU A 120 -3.76 -2.33 -8.08
CA LEU A 120 -5.09 -1.74 -7.87
C LEU A 120 -5.89 -2.59 -6.86
N THR A 121 -6.26 -2.00 -5.74
CA THR A 121 -6.96 -2.71 -4.66
C THR A 121 -8.40 -2.27 -4.47
N ASP A 122 -8.75 -1.06 -4.89
CA ASP A 122 -10.11 -0.53 -4.77
C ASP A 122 -10.41 0.53 -5.82
N ILE A 123 -11.68 0.61 -6.25
CA ILE A 123 -12.19 1.64 -7.14
C ILE A 123 -13.63 2.00 -6.76
N LYS A 124 -13.90 3.29 -6.66
CA LYS A 124 -15.23 3.79 -6.32
C LYS A 124 -15.58 5.06 -7.09
N SER A 125 -16.78 5.10 -7.63
CA SER A 125 -17.34 6.32 -8.26
C SER A 125 -18.23 7.12 -7.32
N ALA A 126 -18.48 8.37 -7.65
CA ALA A 126 -19.47 9.19 -6.99
C ALA A 126 -20.33 9.95 -8.04
N PRO A 127 -21.66 10.08 -7.75
CA PRO A 127 -22.39 9.50 -6.63
C PRO A 127 -22.46 7.97 -6.67
N TYR A 128 -22.59 7.33 -5.51
CA TYR A 128 -22.83 5.89 -5.42
C TYR A 128 -23.97 5.60 -4.43
N PRO A 129 -25.02 4.86 -4.84
CA PRO A 129 -25.29 4.38 -6.21
C PRO A 129 -25.61 5.55 -7.16
N GLY A 130 -25.11 5.47 -8.40
CA GLY A 130 -25.23 6.54 -9.39
C GLY A 130 -26.61 6.64 -10.07
N ALA A 131 -27.40 5.57 -10.01
CA ALA A 131 -28.69 5.44 -10.71
C ALA A 131 -28.58 5.93 -12.18
N SER A 132 -29.36 6.96 -12.57
CA SER A 132 -29.35 7.51 -13.93
C SER A 132 -28.40 8.71 -14.12
N VAL A 133 -27.31 8.79 -13.37
CA VAL A 133 -26.34 9.90 -13.43
C VAL A 133 -25.00 9.41 -13.97
N VAL A 134 -24.43 10.13 -14.94
CA VAL A 134 -23.05 9.97 -15.37
C VAL A 134 -22.14 10.42 -14.21
N PRO A 135 -21.24 9.57 -13.69
CA PRO A 135 -20.45 9.90 -12.52
C PRO A 135 -19.43 11.02 -12.79
N GLU A 136 -19.41 11.99 -11.90
CA GLU A 136 -18.50 13.15 -11.97
C GLU A 136 -17.17 12.95 -11.26
N TYR A 137 -17.04 11.87 -10.49
CA TYR A 137 -15.85 11.56 -9.73
C TYR A 137 -15.59 10.05 -9.68
N CYS A 138 -14.32 9.67 -9.74
CA CYS A 138 -13.88 8.30 -9.50
C CYS A 138 -12.56 8.32 -8.75
N ARG A 139 -12.47 7.49 -7.72
CA ARG A 139 -11.27 7.27 -6.90
C ARG A 139 -10.83 5.82 -7.05
N ALA A 140 -9.55 5.62 -7.28
CA ALA A 140 -8.90 4.31 -7.26
C ALA A 140 -7.77 4.31 -6.22
N THR A 141 -7.58 3.19 -5.54
CA THR A 141 -6.55 3.03 -4.53
C THR A 141 -5.62 1.90 -4.95
N TYR A 142 -4.32 2.16 -4.87
CA TYR A 142 -3.27 1.20 -5.18
C TYR A 142 -2.46 0.88 -3.93
N ASP A 143 -2.23 -0.41 -3.68
CA ASP A 143 -1.21 -0.88 -2.75
C ASP A 143 0.17 -0.78 -3.43
N ARG A 144 1.07 -0.01 -2.85
CA ARG A 144 2.45 0.12 -3.29
C ARG A 144 3.37 -0.62 -2.33
N ARG A 145 4.10 -1.63 -2.84
CA ARG A 145 5.18 -2.27 -2.08
C ARG A 145 6.50 -1.58 -2.43
N LEU A 146 7.03 -0.87 -1.43
CA LEU A 146 8.21 -0.01 -1.56
C LEU A 146 9.51 -0.82 -1.49
N LEU A 147 10.49 -0.41 -2.27
CA LEU A 147 11.86 -0.91 -2.21
C LEU A 147 12.76 0.03 -1.42
N VAL A 148 13.93 -0.47 -1.02
CA VAL A 148 14.93 0.32 -0.31
C VAL A 148 15.38 1.51 -1.17
N GLY A 149 15.37 2.70 -0.58
CA GLY A 149 15.75 3.95 -1.24
C GLY A 149 14.59 4.67 -1.97
N GLU A 150 13.43 4.05 -2.09
CA GLU A 150 12.26 4.74 -2.61
C GLU A 150 11.69 5.73 -1.57
N THR A 151 11.29 6.89 -2.06
CA THR A 151 10.59 7.93 -1.29
C THR A 151 9.20 8.16 -1.86
N LYS A 152 8.37 8.87 -1.13
CA LYS A 152 7.06 9.31 -1.60
C LYS A 152 7.15 10.00 -2.96
N GLU A 153 8.12 10.89 -3.10
CA GLU A 153 8.33 11.68 -4.32
C GLU A 153 8.76 10.80 -5.49
N SER A 154 9.71 9.89 -5.28
CA SER A 154 10.21 8.99 -6.34
C SER A 154 9.14 8.01 -6.84
N VAL A 155 8.20 7.64 -5.97
CA VAL A 155 7.08 6.75 -6.33
C VAL A 155 5.99 7.49 -7.08
N LEU A 156 5.72 8.75 -6.71
CA LEU A 156 4.67 9.56 -7.36
C LEU A 156 5.11 10.11 -8.72
N ALA A 157 6.40 10.42 -8.90
CA ALA A 157 6.91 11.10 -10.10
C ALA A 157 6.53 10.37 -11.41
N PRO A 158 6.79 9.08 -11.61
CA PRO A 158 6.44 8.41 -12.86
C PRO A 158 4.94 8.35 -13.11
N ILE A 159 4.14 8.29 -12.06
CA ILE A 159 2.67 8.33 -12.18
C ILE A 159 2.22 9.73 -12.59
N GLN A 160 2.78 10.76 -11.98
CA GLN A 160 2.46 12.15 -12.33
C GLN A 160 2.85 12.48 -13.77
N GLU A 161 4.03 12.07 -14.22
CA GLU A 161 4.47 12.25 -15.61
C GLU A 161 3.51 11.56 -16.61
N LEU A 162 3.06 10.35 -16.26
CA LEU A 162 2.07 9.64 -17.07
C LEU A 162 0.74 10.38 -17.11
N LEU A 163 0.25 10.88 -15.99
CA LEU A 163 -0.98 11.67 -15.93
C LEU A 163 -0.87 12.96 -16.74
N ASP A 164 0.24 13.68 -16.65
CA ASP A 164 0.48 14.91 -17.39
C ASP A 164 0.44 14.65 -18.90
N LYS A 165 1.05 13.55 -19.37
CA LYS A 165 0.97 13.13 -20.77
C LYS A 165 -0.46 12.81 -21.20
N LEU A 166 -1.18 12.02 -20.41
CA LEU A 166 -2.57 11.66 -20.73
C LEU A 166 -3.51 12.89 -20.77
N MET A 167 -3.29 13.84 -19.85
CA MET A 167 -4.06 15.10 -19.81
C MET A 167 -3.72 16.02 -20.99
N ALA A 168 -2.48 16.00 -21.48
CA ALA A 168 -2.11 16.72 -22.69
C ALA A 168 -2.77 16.13 -23.97
N GLU A 169 -2.90 14.79 -24.03
CA GLU A 169 -3.55 14.09 -25.14
C GLU A 169 -5.09 14.18 -25.10
N ASP A 170 -5.67 14.29 -23.91
CA ASP A 170 -7.11 14.31 -23.68
C ASP A 170 -7.50 15.51 -22.80
N PRO A 171 -7.88 16.66 -23.40
CA PRO A 171 -8.24 17.88 -22.64
C PRO A 171 -9.43 17.72 -21.68
N GLN A 172 -10.23 16.66 -21.86
CA GLN A 172 -11.33 16.34 -20.94
C GLN A 172 -10.89 15.49 -19.75
N LEU A 173 -9.70 14.90 -19.79
CA LEU A 173 -9.15 14.18 -18.66
C LEU A 173 -8.67 15.18 -17.61
N LYS A 174 -9.21 15.06 -16.41
CA LYS A 174 -8.70 15.72 -15.20
C LYS A 174 -8.41 14.65 -14.18
N ALA A 175 -7.16 14.52 -13.83
CA ALA A 175 -6.70 13.49 -12.91
C ALA A 175 -5.72 14.06 -11.88
N LYS A 176 -5.64 13.39 -10.73
CA LYS A 176 -4.72 13.72 -9.65
C LYS A 176 -4.20 12.43 -9.03
N VAL A 177 -2.94 12.43 -8.63
CA VAL A 177 -2.33 11.38 -7.81
C VAL A 177 -1.89 11.96 -6.47
N SER A 178 -2.02 11.16 -5.41
CA SER A 178 -1.54 11.50 -4.08
C SER A 178 -1.09 10.25 -3.33
N TYR A 179 -0.25 10.47 -2.32
CA TYR A 179 0.15 9.44 -1.36
C TYR A 179 -0.70 9.60 -0.11
N ALA A 180 -1.36 8.53 0.35
CA ALA A 180 -2.21 8.53 1.55
C ALA A 180 -1.39 8.38 2.84
#